data_c90c825a9bbac95b66fdc4317ae74dea
#
_entry.id   c90c825a9bbac95b66fdc4317ae74dea
#
_cell.length_a   1.000
_cell.length_b   1.000
_cell.length_c   1.000
_cell.angle_alpha   90.00
_cell.angle_beta   90.00
_cell.angle_gamma   90.00
#
_symmetry.space_group_name_H-M   'P 1'
#
loop_
_entity.id
_entity.type
_entity.pdbx_description
1 polymer ?
#
loop_
_entity_poly.entity_id
_entity_poly.type
_entity_poly.pdbx_seq_one_letter_code
_entity_poly.pdbx_strand_id
1 'polypeptide(L)'
;MAAGGASDAQKRFELENSVREVDSDQIYSFDGEAQKKLRDQKPWTKDPTYFKKVKVSALALLKMAMHARSGGNIEVMGILQGKVEENTFIVMDAFALPVEGTETRVTALDEGYEYMVEYQTTCEASGRVEPVVGWYHSHPGYGCWLSGIDVSTQLVHQQHEDPYLAIVVDPVRTMAAGKVEIGAFRTYPPNYKPPDAAPSEYQTIPLEKIEDFGVHANQYYPLDVSFFKSSLDSHLLNLLWNKYWISTLSSSSLVSNREYTVKSVRDLAEKIDQADNQLSHTSRIGGYYLPSEKKAEESAVCKLNKDSTKIAIEQVQGLMTQIAKDALFNKGTKGGKSNSMVTDP
;
A
#
# COMPACT_ATOMS: atom_id res chain seq x y z
N MET A 1 -4.54 29.68 15.57
CA MET A 1 -5.70 28.87 15.14
C MET A 1 -5.36 27.85 14.04
N ALA A 2 -4.23 27.95 13.32
CA ALA A 2 -3.81 26.92 12.34
C ALA A 2 -3.21 25.65 12.97
N ALA A 3 -2.72 25.71 14.20
CA ALA A 3 -2.07 24.58 14.87
C ALA A 3 -3.05 23.46 15.30
N GLY A 4 -4.31 23.78 15.57
CA GLY A 4 -5.30 22.77 15.99
C GLY A 4 -5.72 21.83 14.85
N GLY A 5 -5.93 22.36 13.65
CA GLY A 5 -6.38 21.56 12.50
C GLY A 5 -5.32 20.59 11.98
N ALA A 6 -4.05 20.98 12.02
CA ALA A 6 -2.94 20.10 11.64
C ALA A 6 -2.79 18.90 12.61
N SER A 7 -2.92 19.16 13.93
CA SER A 7 -2.88 18.10 14.96
C SER A 7 -4.02 17.10 14.80
N ASP A 8 -5.23 17.55 14.46
CA ASP A 8 -6.39 16.67 14.31
C ASP A 8 -6.28 15.80 13.04
N ALA A 9 -5.75 16.34 11.95
CA ALA A 9 -5.49 15.59 10.73
C ALA A 9 -4.42 14.53 10.92
N GLN A 10 -3.35 14.81 11.70
CA GLN A 10 -2.33 13.83 12.06
C GLN A 10 -2.93 12.69 12.90
N LYS A 11 -3.66 13.01 13.96
CA LYS A 11 -4.32 12.01 14.81
C LYS A 11 -5.23 11.08 13.99
N ARG A 12 -5.92 11.66 13.03
CA ARG A 12 -6.78 10.90 12.15
C ARG A 12 -5.99 9.95 11.25
N PHE A 13 -4.91 10.41 10.61
CA PHE A 13 -4.01 9.55 9.84
C PHE A 13 -3.49 8.38 10.68
N GLU A 14 -3.04 8.64 11.89
CA GLU A 14 -2.55 7.63 12.82
C GLU A 14 -3.64 6.63 13.20
N LEU A 15 -4.85 7.10 13.44
CA LEU A 15 -6.00 6.24 13.77
C LEU A 15 -6.44 5.37 12.58
N GLU A 16 -6.61 5.96 11.40
CA GLU A 16 -7.06 5.25 10.19
C GLU A 16 -6.07 4.18 9.75
N ASN A 17 -4.78 4.43 9.91
CA ASN A 17 -3.73 3.46 9.59
C ASN A 17 -3.33 2.59 10.80
N SER A 18 -4.00 2.73 11.94
CA SER A 18 -3.70 1.96 13.17
C SER A 18 -2.23 2.04 13.57
N VAL A 19 -1.63 3.23 13.44
CA VAL A 19 -0.23 3.48 13.79
C VAL A 19 -0.05 3.32 15.30
N ARG A 20 0.86 2.43 15.70
CA ARG A 20 1.16 2.17 17.11
C ARG A 20 2.37 2.99 17.54
N GLU A 21 2.25 3.67 18.66
CA GLU A 21 3.39 4.29 19.31
C GLU A 21 4.27 3.21 19.96
N VAL A 22 5.59 3.31 19.79
CA VAL A 22 6.55 2.41 20.42
C VAL A 22 7.24 3.15 21.57
N ASP A 23 7.34 2.50 22.71
CA ASP A 23 7.85 3.10 23.94
C ASP A 23 9.35 3.44 23.90
N SER A 24 10.06 2.89 22.93
CA SER A 24 11.49 3.05 22.82
C SER A 24 11.92 3.30 21.36
N ASP A 25 12.80 4.28 21.17
CA ASP A 25 13.47 4.53 19.89
C ASP A 25 14.51 3.45 19.56
N GLN A 26 14.70 2.43 20.40
CA GLN A 26 15.53 1.27 20.12
C GLN A 26 15.16 0.53 18.84
N ILE A 27 13.91 0.68 18.37
CA ILE A 27 13.50 0.14 17.08
C ILE A 27 14.38 0.66 15.93
N TYR A 28 14.97 1.86 16.08
CA TYR A 28 15.93 2.45 15.14
C TYR A 28 17.38 2.07 15.41
N SER A 29 17.67 1.37 16.52
CA SER A 29 19.01 0.88 16.78
C SER A 29 19.41 -0.17 15.74
N PHE A 30 20.57 0.00 15.13
CA PHE A 30 21.10 -0.91 14.12
C PHE A 30 22.32 -1.66 14.67
N ASP A 31 22.19 -2.99 14.79
CA ASP A 31 23.28 -3.87 15.17
C ASP A 31 23.82 -4.59 13.92
N GLY A 32 24.93 -4.08 13.38
CA GLY A 32 25.55 -4.62 12.17
C GLY A 32 26.07 -6.07 12.34
N GLU A 33 26.52 -6.45 13.52
CA GLU A 33 27.00 -7.82 13.78
C GLU A 33 25.86 -8.82 13.79
N ALA A 34 24.74 -8.48 14.45
CA ALA A 34 23.54 -9.30 14.46
C ALA A 34 22.95 -9.45 13.04
N GLN A 35 22.92 -8.37 12.27
CA GLN A 35 22.46 -8.40 10.87
C GLN A 35 23.36 -9.26 9.99
N LYS A 36 24.69 -9.15 10.16
CA LYS A 36 25.64 -10.00 9.43
C LYS A 36 25.47 -11.47 9.78
N LYS A 37 25.35 -11.79 11.08
CA LYS A 37 25.12 -13.16 11.55
C LYS A 37 23.84 -13.76 10.96
N LEU A 38 22.76 -12.97 10.88
CA LEU A 38 21.50 -13.41 10.29
C LEU A 38 21.65 -13.68 8.79
N ARG A 39 22.37 -12.81 8.07
CA ARG A 39 22.67 -12.98 6.63
C ARG A 39 23.55 -14.20 6.36
N ASP A 40 24.48 -14.50 7.25
CA ASP A 40 25.37 -15.68 7.12
C ASP A 40 24.58 -16.99 7.36
N GLN A 41 23.62 -16.98 8.28
CA GLN A 41 22.79 -18.14 8.62
C GLN A 41 21.70 -18.43 7.56
N LYS A 42 21.22 -17.43 6.86
CA LYS A 42 20.19 -17.49 5.80
C LYS A 42 18.99 -18.39 6.16
N PRO A 43 18.29 -18.15 7.30
CA PRO A 43 17.22 -19.06 7.74
C PRO A 43 16.09 -19.21 6.73
N TRP A 44 15.84 -18.19 5.90
CA TRP A 44 14.83 -18.20 4.84
C TRP A 44 15.12 -19.18 3.70
N THR A 45 16.33 -19.71 3.58
CA THR A 45 16.61 -20.76 2.58
C THR A 45 16.02 -22.11 2.98
N LYS A 46 15.76 -22.31 4.28
CA LYS A 46 15.18 -23.55 4.82
C LYS A 46 13.65 -23.49 4.88
N ASP A 47 13.08 -22.31 5.09
CA ASP A 47 11.64 -22.07 5.13
C ASP A 47 11.29 -21.00 4.08
N PRO A 48 10.63 -21.38 2.96
CA PRO A 48 10.23 -20.43 1.91
C PRO A 48 9.29 -19.31 2.39
N THR A 49 8.62 -19.53 3.54
CA THR A 49 7.72 -18.55 4.16
C THR A 49 8.25 -18.02 5.49
N TYR A 50 9.57 -18.05 5.67
CA TYR A 50 10.22 -17.60 6.89
C TYR A 50 9.78 -16.20 7.35
N PHE A 51 9.77 -15.24 6.42
CA PHE A 51 9.29 -13.90 6.70
C PHE A 51 7.77 -13.85 6.69
N LYS A 52 7.19 -13.30 7.76
CA LYS A 52 5.73 -13.23 7.94
C LYS A 52 5.21 -11.84 8.17
N LYS A 53 6.06 -10.93 8.67
CA LYS A 53 5.64 -9.62 9.14
C LYS A 53 6.51 -8.51 8.59
N VAL A 54 5.88 -7.36 8.41
CA VAL A 54 6.55 -6.09 8.07
C VAL A 54 6.07 -5.03 9.05
N LYS A 55 6.99 -4.36 9.70
CA LYS A 55 6.73 -3.14 10.47
C LYS A 55 7.24 -1.96 9.69
N VAL A 56 6.38 -1.02 9.38
CA VAL A 56 6.72 0.18 8.59
C VAL A 56 6.61 1.40 9.48
N SER A 57 7.65 2.24 9.50
CA SER A 57 7.57 3.49 10.24
C SER A 57 6.51 4.42 9.63
N ALA A 58 5.86 5.22 10.46
CA ALA A 58 4.88 6.19 10.01
C ALA A 58 5.47 7.20 9.02
N LEU A 59 6.75 7.52 9.16
CA LEU A 59 7.48 8.39 8.24
C LEU A 59 7.70 7.72 6.88
N ALA A 60 8.13 6.46 6.84
CA ALA A 60 8.29 5.70 5.59
C ALA A 60 6.94 5.53 4.86
N LEU A 61 5.88 5.15 5.60
CA LEU A 61 4.52 5.06 5.06
C LEU A 61 4.10 6.36 4.39
N LEU A 62 4.38 7.46 5.05
CA LEU A 62 4.08 8.80 4.61
C LEU A 62 4.78 9.15 3.30
N LYS A 63 6.10 8.94 3.26
CA LYS A 63 6.93 9.19 2.08
C LYS A 63 6.47 8.36 0.89
N MET A 64 6.21 7.06 1.07
CA MET A 64 5.71 6.18 0.03
C MET A 64 4.36 6.63 -0.50
N ALA A 65 3.39 6.91 0.37
CA ALA A 65 2.06 7.35 -0.02
C ALA A 65 2.07 8.68 -0.80
N MET A 66 2.92 9.63 -0.39
CA MET A 66 3.07 10.90 -1.10
C MET A 66 3.74 10.74 -2.45
N HIS A 67 4.80 9.96 -2.52
CA HIS A 67 5.49 9.69 -3.77
C HIS A 67 4.58 8.96 -4.75
N ALA A 68 3.89 7.90 -4.30
CA ALA A 68 2.90 7.20 -5.11
C ALA A 68 1.82 8.13 -5.67
N ARG A 69 1.33 9.05 -4.83
CA ARG A 69 0.35 10.06 -5.27
C ARG A 69 0.92 11.06 -6.28
N SER A 70 2.15 11.47 -6.14
CA SER A 70 2.79 12.42 -7.06
C SER A 70 2.94 11.89 -8.47
N GLY A 71 3.02 10.55 -8.63
CA GLY A 71 3.04 9.88 -9.93
C GLY A 71 1.70 9.94 -10.68
N GLY A 72 0.59 10.25 -9.99
CA GLY A 72 -0.74 10.29 -10.62
C GLY A 72 -1.15 8.92 -11.16
N ASN A 73 -1.27 8.80 -12.48
CA ASN A 73 -1.61 7.56 -13.18
C ASN A 73 -0.36 6.76 -13.63
N ILE A 74 0.83 7.30 -13.39
CA ILE A 74 2.10 6.66 -13.75
C ILE A 74 2.62 5.91 -12.51
N GLU A 75 3.11 4.70 -12.71
CA GLU A 75 3.79 3.94 -11.67
C GLU A 75 5.10 4.63 -11.30
N VAL A 76 5.33 4.80 -10.02
CA VAL A 76 6.59 5.31 -9.47
C VAL A 76 7.21 4.27 -8.57
N MET A 77 8.53 4.32 -8.42
CA MET A 77 9.25 3.38 -7.58
C MET A 77 10.27 4.08 -6.67
N GLY A 78 10.64 3.37 -5.61
CA GLY A 78 11.67 3.81 -4.69
C GLY A 78 12.21 2.67 -3.84
N ILE A 79 13.09 3.01 -2.92
CA ILE A 79 13.88 2.07 -2.14
C ILE A 79 13.47 2.14 -0.66
N LEU A 80 13.56 1.00 0.01
CA LEU A 80 13.27 0.83 1.43
C LEU A 80 14.57 0.62 2.20
N GLN A 81 14.76 1.37 3.28
CA GLN A 81 15.87 1.23 4.20
C GLN A 81 15.39 0.70 5.55
N GLY A 82 16.17 -0.19 6.16
CA GLY A 82 15.80 -0.76 7.44
C GLY A 82 16.65 -1.94 7.85
N LYS A 83 16.04 -2.83 8.62
CA LYS A 83 16.69 -4.03 9.16
C LYS A 83 15.73 -5.22 9.20
N VAL A 84 16.27 -6.36 9.56
CA VAL A 84 15.47 -7.57 9.79
C VAL A 84 15.70 -8.04 11.21
N GLU A 85 14.64 -8.32 11.94
CA GLU A 85 14.67 -8.96 13.25
C GLU A 85 13.85 -10.24 13.19
N GLU A 86 14.52 -11.37 13.41
CA GLU A 86 13.90 -12.70 13.29
C GLU A 86 13.18 -12.84 11.93
N ASN A 87 11.87 -13.08 11.94
CA ASN A 87 11.02 -13.25 10.76
C ASN A 87 10.29 -11.96 10.31
N THR A 88 10.75 -10.82 10.76
CA THR A 88 10.08 -9.52 10.58
C THR A 88 11.00 -8.52 9.89
N PHE A 89 10.53 -7.90 8.81
CA PHE A 89 11.16 -6.72 8.24
C PHE A 89 10.77 -5.48 9.04
N ILE A 90 11.72 -4.61 9.32
CA ILE A 90 11.50 -3.30 9.95
C ILE A 90 11.94 -2.24 8.94
N VAL A 91 10.97 -1.65 8.27
CA VAL A 91 11.18 -0.55 7.31
C VAL A 91 11.23 0.76 8.10
N MET A 92 12.40 1.34 8.20
CA MET A 92 12.67 2.54 8.99
C MET A 92 12.49 3.81 8.17
N ASP A 93 12.88 3.76 6.90
CA ASP A 93 12.74 4.87 5.96
C ASP A 93 12.51 4.40 4.52
N ALA A 94 12.11 5.31 3.66
CA ALA A 94 11.95 5.08 2.24
C ALA A 94 12.38 6.34 1.47
N PHE A 95 12.92 6.17 0.26
CA PHE A 95 13.23 7.28 -0.63
C PHE A 95 12.83 6.98 -2.07
N ALA A 96 12.38 8.02 -2.76
CA ALA A 96 11.98 7.96 -4.14
C ALA A 96 13.19 7.81 -5.07
N LEU A 97 13.05 7.03 -6.13
CA LEU A 97 14.01 7.03 -7.23
C LEU A 97 13.56 8.05 -8.29
N PRO A 98 14.49 8.76 -8.94
CA PRO A 98 14.19 9.72 -10.00
C PRO A 98 13.95 8.98 -11.33
N VAL A 99 13.01 8.03 -11.34
CA VAL A 99 12.66 7.22 -12.51
C VAL A 99 11.16 7.32 -12.75
N GLU A 100 10.76 7.56 -13.98
CA GLU A 100 9.37 7.49 -14.39
C GLU A 100 9.08 6.07 -14.88
N GLY A 101 8.10 5.42 -14.26
CA GLY A 101 7.56 4.16 -14.74
C GLY A 101 6.74 4.40 -15.99
N THR A 102 6.97 3.64 -17.05
CA THR A 102 5.97 3.47 -18.10
C THR A 102 5.19 2.21 -17.80
N GLU A 103 3.93 2.10 -18.25
CA GLU A 103 3.04 0.95 -18.01
C GLU A 103 3.66 -0.42 -18.36
N THR A 104 4.82 -0.44 -19.00
CA THR A 104 5.47 -1.64 -19.53
C THR A 104 6.90 -1.87 -19.04
N ARG A 105 7.54 -0.91 -18.39
CA ARG A 105 8.93 -1.03 -17.90
C ARG A 105 9.26 -0.02 -16.83
N VAL A 106 9.47 -0.48 -15.61
CA VAL A 106 10.30 0.24 -14.66
C VAL A 106 11.74 -0.25 -14.88
N THR A 107 12.42 0.35 -15.82
CA THR A 107 13.86 0.20 -15.93
C THR A 107 14.45 1.27 -15.04
N ALA A 108 14.99 0.88 -13.89
CA ALA A 108 15.93 1.74 -13.20
C ALA A 108 17.10 1.93 -14.16
N LEU A 109 17.09 3.05 -14.87
CA LEU A 109 18.18 3.46 -15.73
C LEU A 109 19.42 3.64 -14.87
N ASP A 110 20.60 3.61 -15.47
CA ASP A 110 21.88 3.82 -14.77
C ASP A 110 21.85 5.02 -13.82
N GLU A 111 21.12 6.08 -14.18
CA GLU A 111 20.85 7.25 -13.33
C GLU A 111 20.14 6.92 -11.99
N GLY A 112 19.24 5.96 -11.99
CA GLY A 112 18.56 5.51 -10.75
C GLY A 112 19.51 4.76 -9.82
N TYR A 113 20.41 3.95 -10.38
CA TYR A 113 21.43 3.25 -9.60
C TYR A 113 22.48 4.22 -9.05
N GLU A 114 22.96 5.18 -9.84
CA GLU A 114 23.87 6.22 -9.38
C GLU A 114 23.26 7.02 -8.24
N TYR A 115 22.01 7.45 -8.39
CA TYR A 115 21.29 8.16 -7.33
C TYR A 115 21.15 7.32 -6.05
N MET A 116 20.84 6.03 -6.16
CA MET A 116 20.71 5.13 -5.02
C MET A 116 22.03 5.03 -4.25
N VAL A 117 23.15 4.88 -4.93
CA VAL A 117 24.49 4.80 -4.33
C VAL A 117 24.88 6.12 -3.67
N GLU A 118 24.64 7.26 -4.32
CA GLU A 118 24.90 8.59 -3.77
C GLU A 118 24.05 8.84 -2.52
N TYR A 119 22.75 8.50 -2.56
CA TYR A 119 21.84 8.64 -1.43
C TYR A 119 22.30 7.81 -0.24
N GLN A 120 22.63 6.51 -0.48
CA GLN A 120 23.12 5.61 0.57
C GLN A 120 24.43 6.14 1.19
N THR A 121 25.38 6.57 0.39
CA THR A 121 26.65 7.15 0.85
C THR A 121 26.40 8.40 1.71
N THR A 122 25.47 9.25 1.32
CA THR A 122 25.09 10.45 2.08
C THR A 122 24.43 10.10 3.42
N CYS A 123 23.57 9.08 3.43
CA CYS A 123 22.98 8.56 4.66
C CYS A 123 24.05 8.04 5.63
N GLU A 124 24.99 7.23 5.15
CA GLU A 124 26.10 6.70 5.94
C GLU A 124 26.99 7.81 6.51
N ALA A 125 27.32 8.83 5.70
CA ALA A 125 28.05 10.00 6.15
C ALA A 125 27.30 10.81 7.23
N SER A 126 25.97 10.71 7.25
CA SER A 126 25.10 11.34 8.26
C SER A 126 24.88 10.46 9.51
N GLY A 127 25.55 9.30 9.58
CA GLY A 127 25.42 8.36 10.69
C GLY A 127 24.22 7.40 10.57
N ARG A 128 23.52 7.38 9.43
CA ARG A 128 22.44 6.43 9.14
C ARG A 128 23.01 5.27 8.34
N VAL A 129 23.16 4.15 9.04
CA VAL A 129 23.83 2.95 8.53
C VAL A 129 22.89 1.83 8.10
N GLU A 130 21.59 2.10 8.09
CA GLU A 130 20.57 1.13 7.73
C GLU A 130 20.68 0.75 6.25
N PRO A 131 20.81 -0.54 5.93
CA PRO A 131 20.95 -0.99 4.56
C PRO A 131 19.61 -0.90 3.81
N VAL A 132 19.70 -1.06 2.50
CA VAL A 132 18.53 -1.35 1.66
C VAL A 132 17.98 -2.71 2.06
N VAL A 133 16.66 -2.79 2.28
CA VAL A 133 15.94 -4.02 2.63
C VAL A 133 14.82 -4.34 1.65
N GLY A 134 14.65 -3.55 0.61
CA GLY A 134 13.62 -3.77 -0.40
C GLY A 134 13.35 -2.55 -1.26
N TRP A 135 12.30 -2.66 -2.03
CA TRP A 135 11.81 -1.63 -2.92
C TRP A 135 10.31 -1.46 -2.78
N TYR A 136 9.80 -0.34 -3.25
CA TYR A 136 8.36 -0.12 -3.38
C TYR A 136 8.03 0.48 -4.74
N HIS A 137 6.79 0.24 -5.17
CA HIS A 137 6.23 0.88 -6.35
C HIS A 137 4.74 1.13 -6.17
N SER A 138 4.16 1.91 -7.07
CA SER A 138 2.74 2.26 -7.00
C SER A 138 1.93 1.54 -8.08
N HIS A 139 0.70 1.15 -7.71
CA HIS A 139 -0.34 0.60 -8.59
C HIS A 139 -1.55 1.53 -8.60
N PRO A 140 -1.62 2.56 -9.48
CA PRO A 140 -2.70 3.55 -9.44
C PRO A 140 -4.08 2.97 -9.79
N GLY A 141 -4.88 2.61 -8.78
CA GLY A 141 -6.28 2.21 -8.92
C GLY A 141 -6.56 0.73 -9.19
N TYR A 142 -5.53 -0.13 -9.27
CA TYR A 142 -5.72 -1.56 -9.56
C TYR A 142 -5.29 -2.52 -8.45
N GLY A 143 -4.95 -1.99 -7.29
CA GLY A 143 -4.74 -2.78 -6.08
C GLY A 143 -3.31 -3.20 -5.81
N CYS A 144 -3.08 -3.74 -4.62
CA CYS A 144 -1.75 -4.13 -4.14
C CYS A 144 -1.50 -5.62 -4.37
N TRP A 145 -0.78 -5.94 -5.43
CA TRP A 145 -0.38 -7.28 -5.87
C TRP A 145 0.88 -7.17 -6.74
N LEU A 146 1.52 -8.28 -7.12
CA LEU A 146 2.69 -8.25 -7.98
C LEU A 146 2.34 -8.75 -9.39
N SER A 147 2.63 -7.95 -10.41
CA SER A 147 2.59 -8.34 -11.83
C SER A 147 3.68 -9.33 -12.17
N GLY A 148 3.66 -9.92 -13.36
CA GLY A 148 4.72 -10.82 -13.80
C GLY A 148 6.10 -10.16 -13.84
N ILE A 149 6.17 -8.88 -14.16
CA ILE A 149 7.40 -8.09 -14.14
C ILE A 149 7.88 -7.91 -12.70
N ASP A 150 6.98 -7.55 -11.77
CA ASP A 150 7.32 -7.34 -10.37
C ASP A 150 7.81 -8.63 -9.70
N VAL A 151 7.16 -9.76 -10.00
CA VAL A 151 7.59 -11.08 -9.53
C VAL A 151 9.00 -11.40 -10.01
N SER A 152 9.29 -11.16 -11.29
CA SER A 152 10.61 -11.40 -11.87
C SER A 152 11.66 -10.50 -11.24
N THR A 153 11.37 -9.20 -11.08
CA THR A 153 12.24 -8.22 -10.43
C THR A 153 12.53 -8.61 -8.97
N GLN A 154 11.48 -8.90 -8.21
CA GLN A 154 11.62 -9.31 -6.81
C GLN A 154 12.42 -10.60 -6.66
N LEU A 155 12.21 -11.57 -7.56
CA LEU A 155 12.95 -12.83 -7.54
C LEU A 155 14.46 -12.61 -7.77
N VAL A 156 14.82 -11.76 -8.72
CA VAL A 156 16.24 -11.41 -9.00
C VAL A 156 16.86 -10.76 -7.76
N HIS A 157 16.19 -9.79 -7.14
CA HIS A 157 16.71 -9.17 -5.92
C HIS A 157 16.82 -10.18 -4.76
N GLN A 158 15.85 -11.06 -4.58
CA GLN A 158 15.94 -12.11 -3.56
C GLN A 158 17.10 -13.11 -3.81
N GLN A 159 17.48 -13.33 -5.06
CA GLN A 159 18.61 -14.19 -5.37
C GLN A 159 19.97 -13.56 -5.03
N HIS A 160 20.08 -12.25 -5.16
CA HIS A 160 21.37 -11.55 -5.05
C HIS A 160 21.54 -10.76 -3.75
N GLU A 161 20.46 -10.21 -3.20
CA GLU A 161 20.48 -9.23 -2.13
C GLU A 161 19.66 -9.65 -0.89
N ASP A 162 19.20 -10.90 -0.83
CA ASP A 162 18.35 -11.37 0.26
C ASP A 162 18.97 -11.12 1.66
N PRO A 163 18.18 -10.63 2.63
CA PRO A 163 16.71 -10.50 2.66
C PRO A 163 16.19 -9.24 1.95
N TYR A 164 15.24 -9.40 1.04
CA TYR A 164 14.70 -8.33 0.22
C TYR A 164 13.16 -8.38 0.15
N LEU A 165 12.51 -7.21 0.21
CA LEU A 165 11.07 -7.03 0.34
C LEU A 165 10.53 -6.21 -0.83
N ALA A 166 9.34 -6.54 -1.33
CA ALA A 166 8.56 -5.71 -2.22
C ALA A 166 7.36 -5.10 -1.50
N ILE A 167 7.15 -3.79 -1.64
CA ILE A 167 5.94 -3.10 -1.17
C ILE A 167 5.23 -2.48 -2.36
N VAL A 168 3.91 -2.64 -2.41
CA VAL A 168 3.03 -2.02 -3.41
C VAL A 168 2.09 -1.06 -2.70
N VAL A 169 1.93 0.15 -3.25
CA VAL A 169 1.03 1.19 -2.72
C VAL A 169 0.05 1.60 -3.80
N ASP A 170 -1.24 1.59 -3.49
CA ASP A 170 -2.26 2.12 -4.40
C ASP A 170 -2.70 3.53 -3.96
N PRO A 171 -2.21 4.58 -4.64
CA PRO A 171 -2.51 5.95 -4.27
C PRO A 171 -3.97 6.33 -4.51
N VAL A 172 -4.63 5.73 -5.50
CA VAL A 172 -6.02 6.05 -5.86
C VAL A 172 -6.99 5.44 -4.86
N ARG A 173 -6.78 4.18 -4.49
CA ARG A 173 -7.55 3.51 -3.44
C ARG A 173 -7.29 4.11 -2.06
N THR A 174 -6.06 4.52 -1.78
CA THR A 174 -5.71 5.29 -0.57
C THR A 174 -6.57 6.55 -0.45
N MET A 175 -6.73 7.28 -1.55
CA MET A 175 -7.57 8.47 -1.59
C MET A 175 -9.06 8.13 -1.43
N ALA A 176 -9.51 7.04 -2.00
CA ALA A 176 -10.91 6.60 -1.93
C ALA A 176 -11.29 6.14 -0.51
N ALA A 177 -10.46 5.30 0.10
CA ALA A 177 -10.73 4.72 1.41
C ALA A 177 -10.37 5.65 2.58
N GLY A 178 -9.48 6.63 2.38
CA GLY A 178 -8.94 7.47 3.45
C GLY A 178 -7.89 6.78 4.33
N LYS A 179 -7.56 5.54 4.03
CA LYS A 179 -6.51 4.71 4.64
C LYS A 179 -5.49 4.37 3.57
N VAL A 180 -4.20 4.27 3.92
CA VAL A 180 -3.17 3.87 2.96
C VAL A 180 -3.40 2.42 2.55
N GLU A 181 -3.68 2.20 1.27
CA GLU A 181 -3.75 0.88 0.65
C GLU A 181 -2.33 0.44 0.28
N ILE A 182 -1.84 -0.56 0.99
CA ILE A 182 -0.47 -1.05 0.91
C ILE A 182 -0.44 -2.58 1.07
N GLY A 183 0.39 -3.23 0.28
CA GLY A 183 0.69 -4.65 0.40
C GLY A 183 2.19 -4.88 0.44
N ALA A 184 2.64 -5.88 1.18
CA ALA A 184 4.02 -6.29 1.25
C ALA A 184 4.14 -7.75 0.83
N PHE A 185 5.13 -8.07 0.01
CA PHE A 185 5.22 -9.35 -0.66
C PHE A 185 6.65 -9.87 -0.75
N ARG A 186 6.75 -11.20 -0.80
CA ARG A 186 7.97 -11.90 -1.19
C ARG A 186 7.64 -13.02 -2.16
N THR A 187 8.52 -13.29 -3.10
CA THR A 187 8.36 -14.41 -4.02
C THR A 187 8.79 -15.72 -3.37
N TYR A 188 8.13 -16.79 -3.77
CA TYR A 188 8.59 -18.14 -3.45
C TYR A 188 9.86 -18.48 -4.24
N PRO A 189 10.69 -19.42 -3.74
CA PRO A 189 11.79 -19.95 -4.50
C PRO A 189 11.32 -20.58 -5.83
N PRO A 190 12.14 -20.56 -6.88
CA PRO A 190 11.81 -21.22 -8.14
C PRO A 190 11.38 -22.67 -7.92
N ASN A 191 10.31 -23.09 -8.62
CA ASN A 191 9.73 -24.44 -8.54
C ASN A 191 9.08 -24.84 -7.19
N TYR A 192 8.99 -23.95 -6.22
CA TYR A 192 8.23 -24.19 -5.02
C TYR A 192 6.72 -24.08 -5.30
N LYS A 193 5.96 -25.09 -4.88
CA LYS A 193 4.50 -25.07 -4.96
C LYS A 193 3.96 -24.96 -3.53
N PRO A 194 3.33 -23.85 -3.18
CA PRO A 194 2.70 -23.73 -1.87
C PRO A 194 1.61 -24.78 -1.72
N PRO A 195 1.46 -25.43 -0.55
CA PRO A 195 0.49 -26.50 -0.32
C PRO A 195 -0.95 -26.04 -0.47
N ASP A 196 -1.27 -24.80 -0.10
CA ASP A 196 -2.54 -24.13 -0.30
C ASP A 196 -2.30 -22.65 -0.57
N ALA A 197 -3.17 -22.02 -1.37
CA ALA A 197 -3.11 -20.56 -1.56
C ALA A 197 -3.26 -19.87 -0.19
N ALA A 198 -2.25 -19.13 0.22
CA ALA A 198 -2.34 -18.36 1.46
C ALA A 198 -3.57 -17.44 1.40
N PRO A 199 -4.37 -17.34 2.47
CA PRO A 199 -5.50 -16.44 2.51
C PRO A 199 -4.98 -15.00 2.41
N SER A 200 -5.02 -14.44 1.23
CA SER A 200 -4.75 -13.02 1.03
C SER A 200 -6.02 -12.21 1.27
N GLU A 201 -5.85 -10.98 1.73
CA GLU A 201 -6.97 -10.04 1.79
C GLU A 201 -7.58 -9.91 0.39
N TYR A 202 -8.91 -10.07 0.32
CA TYR A 202 -9.60 -10.03 -0.97
C TYR A 202 -9.47 -8.63 -1.60
N GLN A 203 -9.01 -8.58 -2.83
CA GLN A 203 -8.89 -7.36 -3.59
C GLN A 203 -9.78 -7.39 -4.84
N THR A 204 -10.36 -6.25 -5.16
CA THR A 204 -11.06 -6.05 -6.43
C THR A 204 -10.04 -5.79 -7.51
N ILE A 205 -9.84 -6.74 -8.42
CA ILE A 205 -8.90 -6.60 -9.54
C ILE A 205 -9.68 -6.18 -10.79
N PRO A 206 -9.29 -5.11 -11.51
CA PRO A 206 -9.89 -4.73 -12.78
C PRO A 206 -9.79 -5.84 -13.82
N LEU A 207 -10.79 -5.95 -14.71
CA LEU A 207 -10.85 -7.00 -15.72
C LEU A 207 -9.60 -7.05 -16.59
N GLU A 208 -9.07 -5.89 -16.97
CA GLU A 208 -7.85 -5.76 -17.80
C GLU A 208 -6.59 -6.32 -17.13
N LYS A 209 -6.59 -6.49 -15.81
CA LYS A 209 -5.45 -6.98 -15.01
C LYS A 209 -5.68 -8.38 -14.45
N ILE A 210 -6.89 -8.94 -14.58
CA ILE A 210 -7.26 -10.24 -13.96
C ILE A 210 -6.38 -11.39 -14.46
N GLU A 211 -6.03 -11.40 -15.74
CA GLU A 211 -5.24 -12.48 -16.33
C GLU A 211 -3.83 -12.49 -15.74
N ASP A 212 -3.15 -11.35 -15.73
CA ASP A 212 -1.81 -11.22 -15.16
C ASP A 212 -1.79 -11.56 -13.66
N PHE A 213 -2.76 -11.02 -12.90
CA PHE A 213 -2.92 -11.37 -11.49
C PHE A 213 -3.11 -12.89 -11.30
N GLY A 214 -4.00 -13.52 -12.07
CA GLY A 214 -4.34 -14.94 -11.91
C GLY A 214 -3.16 -15.86 -12.22
N VAL A 215 -2.36 -15.55 -13.25
CA VAL A 215 -1.20 -16.34 -13.65
C VAL A 215 -0.09 -16.31 -12.60
N HIS A 216 0.09 -15.18 -11.91
CA HIS A 216 1.22 -14.98 -11.00
C HIS A 216 0.87 -15.08 -9.51
N ALA A 217 -0.42 -15.18 -9.15
CA ALA A 217 -0.90 -15.17 -7.76
C ALA A 217 -0.26 -16.23 -6.85
N ASN A 218 0.19 -17.37 -7.40
CA ASN A 218 0.81 -18.46 -6.66
C ASN A 218 2.35 -18.38 -6.62
N GLN A 219 2.95 -17.34 -7.16
CA GLN A 219 4.40 -17.19 -7.24
C GLN A 219 4.98 -16.35 -6.10
N TYR A 220 4.12 -15.70 -5.32
CA TYR A 220 4.49 -14.87 -4.18
C TYR A 220 3.49 -15.02 -3.04
N TYR A 221 3.84 -14.51 -1.89
CA TYR A 221 2.98 -14.53 -0.70
C TYR A 221 2.98 -13.16 -0.01
N PRO A 222 1.85 -12.78 0.61
CA PRO A 222 1.75 -11.54 1.37
C PRO A 222 2.39 -11.68 2.74
N LEU A 223 2.88 -10.56 3.28
CA LEU A 223 3.31 -10.41 4.67
C LEU A 223 2.32 -9.52 5.42
N ASP A 224 2.16 -9.78 6.72
CA ASP A 224 1.33 -8.96 7.60
C ASP A 224 2.00 -7.59 7.82
N VAL A 225 1.35 -6.52 7.38
CA VAL A 225 1.85 -5.16 7.51
C VAL A 225 1.30 -4.50 8.76
N SER A 226 2.18 -3.89 9.54
CA SER A 226 1.84 -3.08 10.69
C SER A 226 2.65 -1.79 10.68
N PHE A 227 2.13 -0.74 11.33
CA PHE A 227 2.75 0.56 11.34
C PHE A 227 3.14 0.95 12.76
N PHE A 228 4.27 1.62 12.89
CA PHE A 228 4.75 2.13 14.16
C PHE A 228 5.21 3.58 14.04
N LYS A 229 5.24 4.24 15.17
CA LYS A 229 5.69 5.61 15.33
C LYS A 229 6.57 5.70 16.57
N SER A 230 7.78 6.18 16.42
CA SER A 230 8.69 6.50 17.51
C SER A 230 8.54 7.95 17.96
N SER A 231 9.28 8.35 19.00
CA SER A 231 9.34 9.75 19.42
C SER A 231 9.96 10.65 18.33
N LEU A 232 10.98 10.13 17.61
CA LEU A 232 11.60 10.82 16.48
C LEU A 232 10.62 10.99 15.32
N ASP A 233 9.89 9.93 14.95
CA ASP A 233 8.84 10.02 13.93
C ASP A 233 7.77 11.04 14.31
N SER A 234 7.35 11.06 15.57
CA SER A 234 6.36 12.02 16.07
C SER A 234 6.84 13.46 15.89
N HIS A 235 8.11 13.72 16.17
CA HIS A 235 8.70 15.04 15.98
C HIS A 235 8.77 15.44 14.50
N LEU A 236 9.26 14.56 13.64
CA LEU A 236 9.35 14.80 12.20
C LEU A 236 7.98 14.97 11.55
N LEU A 237 7.01 14.13 11.90
CA LEU A 237 5.63 14.24 11.43
C LEU A 237 5.01 15.57 11.83
N ASN A 238 5.23 16.04 13.06
CA ASN A 238 4.75 17.35 13.49
C ASN A 238 5.35 18.50 12.68
N LEU A 239 6.61 18.41 12.30
CA LEU A 239 7.28 19.42 11.45
C LEU A 239 6.78 19.39 10.00
N LEU A 240 6.59 18.20 9.42
CA LEU A 240 6.14 18.01 8.06
C LEU A 240 4.66 18.31 7.90
N TRP A 241 3.85 18.03 8.94
CA TRP A 241 2.40 18.14 8.91
C TRP A 241 1.91 19.53 8.54
N ASN A 242 2.57 20.55 9.02
CA ASN A 242 2.17 21.93 8.79
C ASN A 242 2.40 22.43 7.35
N LYS A 243 3.18 21.73 6.51
CA LYS A 243 3.55 22.24 5.19
C LYS A 243 2.93 21.48 4.02
N TYR A 244 2.75 20.16 4.11
CA TYR A 244 2.41 19.31 2.97
C TYR A 244 1.07 18.57 3.09
N TRP A 245 0.58 18.33 4.32
CA TRP A 245 -0.52 17.42 4.56
C TRP A 245 -1.89 18.04 4.52
N ILE A 246 -2.01 19.30 4.88
CA ILE A 246 -3.31 19.99 4.89
C ILE A 246 -3.92 19.95 3.48
N SER A 247 -3.13 20.21 2.46
CA SER A 247 -3.62 20.17 1.07
C SER A 247 -4.02 18.75 0.62
N THR A 248 -3.25 17.73 1.01
CA THR A 248 -3.50 16.34 0.62
C THR A 248 -4.69 15.74 1.34
N LEU A 249 -4.81 15.98 2.65
CA LEU A 249 -5.93 15.47 3.44
C LEU A 249 -7.20 16.33 3.34
N SER A 250 -7.08 17.57 2.94
CA SER A 250 -8.22 18.45 2.72
C SER A 250 -8.85 18.32 1.33
N SER A 251 -8.18 17.68 0.37
CA SER A 251 -8.77 17.43 -0.95
C SER A 251 -10.00 16.51 -0.81
N SER A 252 -11.09 16.86 -1.52
CA SER A 252 -12.29 16.04 -1.52
C SER A 252 -12.08 14.75 -2.31
N SER A 253 -12.21 13.61 -1.66
CA SER A 253 -12.14 12.30 -2.32
C SER A 253 -13.26 12.13 -3.37
N LEU A 254 -14.43 12.74 -3.15
CA LEU A 254 -15.54 12.69 -4.08
C LEU A 254 -15.23 13.38 -5.42
N VAL A 255 -14.41 14.44 -5.40
CA VAL A 255 -14.01 15.15 -6.61
C VAL A 255 -12.80 14.49 -7.24
N SER A 256 -11.75 14.23 -6.45
CA SER A 256 -10.49 13.68 -6.95
C SER A 256 -10.59 12.23 -7.43
N ASN A 257 -11.53 11.43 -6.89
CA ASN A 257 -11.71 10.01 -7.23
C ASN A 257 -12.93 9.73 -8.12
N ARG A 258 -13.59 10.77 -8.66
CA ARG A 258 -14.79 10.59 -9.50
C ARG A 258 -14.53 9.63 -10.67
N GLU A 259 -13.42 9.80 -11.34
CA GLU A 259 -13.04 8.97 -12.48
C GLU A 259 -12.79 7.51 -12.06
N TYR A 260 -12.07 7.30 -10.97
CA TYR A 260 -11.86 5.98 -10.39
C TYR A 260 -13.18 5.30 -10.02
N THR A 261 -14.10 6.01 -9.36
CA THR A 261 -15.41 5.46 -8.99
C THR A 261 -16.21 5.04 -10.23
N VAL A 262 -16.24 5.88 -11.27
CA VAL A 262 -16.93 5.56 -12.53
C VAL A 262 -16.31 4.34 -13.20
N LYS A 263 -14.97 4.26 -13.24
CA LYS A 263 -14.25 3.10 -13.80
C LYS A 263 -14.56 1.82 -13.03
N SER A 264 -14.54 1.87 -11.69
CA SER A 264 -14.83 0.72 -10.82
C SER A 264 -16.28 0.20 -10.97
N VAL A 265 -17.25 1.12 -11.09
CA VAL A 265 -18.65 0.73 -11.32
C VAL A 265 -18.84 0.14 -12.71
N ARG A 266 -18.18 0.67 -13.74
CA ARG A 266 -18.22 0.12 -15.10
C ARG A 266 -17.61 -1.28 -15.15
N ASP A 267 -16.43 -1.47 -14.55
CA ASP A 267 -15.77 -2.77 -14.44
C ASP A 267 -16.68 -3.81 -13.74
N LEU A 268 -17.35 -3.40 -12.67
CA LEU A 268 -18.32 -4.27 -11.99
C LEU A 268 -19.51 -4.64 -12.91
N ALA A 269 -20.04 -3.68 -13.67
CA ALA A 269 -21.13 -3.94 -14.60
C ALA A 269 -20.71 -4.93 -15.70
N GLU A 270 -19.53 -4.78 -16.28
CA GLU A 270 -18.97 -5.69 -17.27
C GLU A 270 -18.76 -7.10 -16.71
N LYS A 271 -18.30 -7.23 -15.47
CA LYS A 271 -18.18 -8.52 -14.76
C LYS A 271 -19.55 -9.19 -14.54
N ILE A 272 -20.58 -8.40 -14.21
CA ILE A 272 -21.95 -8.89 -14.05
C ILE A 272 -22.47 -9.43 -15.38
N ASP A 273 -22.30 -8.67 -16.48
CA ASP A 273 -22.72 -9.09 -17.82
C ASP A 273 -22.02 -10.38 -18.27
N GLN A 274 -20.73 -10.51 -17.99
CA GLN A 274 -19.97 -11.73 -18.28
C GLN A 274 -20.51 -12.93 -17.48
N ALA A 275 -20.78 -12.75 -16.20
CA ALA A 275 -21.33 -13.82 -15.36
C ALA A 275 -22.75 -14.20 -15.79
N ASP A 276 -23.61 -13.23 -16.16
CA ASP A 276 -24.96 -13.49 -16.67
C ASP A 276 -24.93 -14.29 -17.99
N ASN A 277 -24.04 -13.90 -18.90
CA ASN A 277 -23.83 -14.62 -20.15
C ASN A 277 -23.38 -16.07 -19.90
N GLN A 278 -22.43 -16.30 -18.98
CA GLN A 278 -22.00 -17.64 -18.62
C GLN A 278 -23.13 -18.48 -18.04
N LEU A 279 -23.92 -17.94 -17.10
CA LEU A 279 -25.08 -18.59 -16.50
C LEU A 279 -26.15 -18.89 -17.56
N SER A 280 -26.43 -17.97 -18.46
CA SER A 280 -27.41 -18.13 -19.54
C SER A 280 -26.99 -19.20 -20.54
N HIS A 281 -25.73 -19.32 -20.88
CA HIS A 281 -25.21 -20.37 -21.75
C HIS A 281 -25.31 -21.74 -21.09
N THR A 282 -24.96 -21.84 -19.81
CA THR A 282 -25.01 -23.11 -19.08
C THR A 282 -26.46 -23.59 -18.90
N SER A 283 -27.40 -22.69 -18.68
CA SER A 283 -28.84 -23.08 -18.54
C SER A 283 -29.50 -23.50 -19.85
N ARG A 284 -28.96 -23.09 -21.02
CA ARG A 284 -29.48 -23.48 -22.35
C ARG A 284 -29.01 -24.86 -22.81
N ILE A 285 -27.89 -25.36 -22.29
CA ILE A 285 -27.35 -26.69 -22.62
C ILE A 285 -27.95 -27.77 -21.73
N GLY A 286 -29.25 -27.78 -21.55
CA GLY A 286 -30.11 -28.84 -20.98
C GLY A 286 -29.39 -29.97 -20.22
N GLY A 287 -29.07 -29.72 -18.94
CA GLY A 287 -29.33 -30.83 -18.05
C GLY A 287 -28.24 -31.47 -17.28
N TYR A 288 -27.14 -31.77 -17.40
CA TYR A 288 -26.29 -32.45 -16.40
C TYR A 288 -25.09 -31.57 -16.01
N TYR A 289 -25.26 -30.82 -14.92
CA TYR A 289 -24.12 -30.08 -14.32
C TYR A 289 -23.07 -31.06 -13.78
N LEU A 290 -21.87 -30.95 -14.26
CA LEU A 290 -20.74 -31.55 -13.56
C LEU A 290 -20.53 -30.78 -12.23
N PRO A 291 -20.24 -31.47 -11.12
CA PRO A 291 -20.04 -30.83 -9.82
C PRO A 291 -18.97 -29.71 -9.84
N SER A 292 -18.04 -29.80 -10.77
CA SER A 292 -16.99 -28.78 -10.99
C SER A 292 -17.51 -27.45 -11.57
N GLU A 293 -18.50 -27.51 -12.49
CA GLU A 293 -19.10 -26.33 -13.12
C GLU A 293 -19.96 -25.55 -12.12
N LYS A 294 -20.77 -26.25 -11.32
CA LYS A 294 -21.56 -25.63 -10.26
C LYS A 294 -20.71 -24.92 -9.22
N LYS A 295 -19.57 -25.50 -8.86
CA LYS A 295 -18.60 -24.88 -7.95
C LYS A 295 -17.94 -23.64 -8.55
N ALA A 296 -17.69 -23.62 -9.86
CA ALA A 296 -17.15 -22.48 -10.57
C ALA A 296 -18.15 -21.32 -10.67
N GLU A 297 -19.43 -21.60 -10.94
CA GLU A 297 -20.52 -20.61 -10.97
C GLU A 297 -20.77 -19.98 -9.60
N GLU A 298 -20.87 -20.77 -8.55
CA GLU A 298 -20.98 -20.29 -7.17
C GLU A 298 -19.77 -19.43 -6.79
N SER A 299 -18.58 -19.78 -7.28
CA SER A 299 -17.37 -18.98 -7.07
C SER A 299 -17.43 -17.63 -7.80
N ALA A 300 -17.93 -17.56 -9.03
CA ALA A 300 -18.08 -16.33 -9.80
C ALA A 300 -19.07 -15.35 -9.15
N VAL A 301 -20.25 -15.83 -8.76
CA VAL A 301 -21.25 -15.03 -8.04
C VAL A 301 -20.72 -14.56 -6.68
N CYS A 302 -19.98 -15.40 -5.97
CA CYS A 302 -19.38 -15.04 -4.70
C CYS A 302 -18.33 -13.93 -4.88
N LYS A 303 -17.51 -13.98 -5.95
CA LYS A 303 -16.55 -12.93 -6.27
C LYS A 303 -17.24 -11.61 -6.61
N LEU A 304 -18.28 -11.63 -7.44
CA LEU A 304 -19.08 -10.45 -7.77
C LEU A 304 -19.68 -9.79 -6.51
N ASN A 305 -20.22 -10.60 -5.59
CA ASN A 305 -20.75 -10.07 -4.34
C ASN A 305 -19.66 -9.43 -3.48
N LYS A 306 -18.47 -10.02 -3.42
CA LYS A 306 -17.32 -9.43 -2.72
C LYS A 306 -16.86 -8.13 -3.37
N ASP A 307 -16.76 -8.08 -4.70
CA ASP A 307 -16.41 -6.87 -5.44
C ASP A 307 -17.40 -5.74 -5.19
N SER A 308 -18.70 -6.03 -5.33
CA SER A 308 -19.76 -5.07 -5.07
C SER A 308 -19.72 -4.55 -3.63
N THR A 309 -19.55 -5.45 -2.66
CA THR A 309 -19.47 -5.10 -1.25
C THR A 309 -18.25 -4.24 -0.97
N LYS A 310 -17.08 -4.57 -1.52
CA LYS A 310 -15.86 -3.80 -1.33
C LYS A 310 -15.98 -2.40 -1.92
N ILE A 311 -16.47 -2.25 -3.14
CA ILE A 311 -16.73 -0.95 -3.78
C ILE A 311 -17.70 -0.12 -2.94
N ALA A 312 -18.79 -0.71 -2.43
CA ALA A 312 -19.75 -0.01 -1.58
C ALA A 312 -19.11 0.47 -0.26
N ILE A 313 -18.31 -0.38 0.38
CA ILE A 313 -17.60 -0.02 1.62
C ILE A 313 -16.61 1.12 1.35
N GLU A 314 -15.83 1.06 0.28
CA GLU A 314 -14.90 2.14 -0.09
C GLU A 314 -15.63 3.47 -0.29
N GLN A 315 -16.79 3.47 -0.96
CA GLN A 315 -17.58 4.69 -1.15
C GLN A 315 -18.13 5.23 0.18
N VAL A 316 -18.64 4.36 1.06
CA VAL A 316 -19.11 4.77 2.39
C VAL A 316 -17.97 5.34 3.24
N GLN A 317 -16.82 4.70 3.24
CA GLN A 317 -15.64 5.20 3.95
C GLN A 317 -15.18 6.55 3.41
N GLY A 318 -15.14 6.72 2.08
CA GLY A 318 -14.84 8.00 1.44
C GLY A 318 -15.80 9.12 1.85
N LEU A 319 -17.10 8.83 1.90
CA LEU A 319 -18.13 9.78 2.36
C LEU A 319 -17.98 10.11 3.85
N MET A 320 -17.77 9.12 4.70
CA MET A 320 -17.53 9.33 6.14
C MET A 320 -16.27 10.18 6.37
N THR A 321 -15.21 9.90 5.62
CA THR A 321 -13.98 10.68 5.61
C THR A 321 -14.24 12.13 5.23
N GLN A 322 -15.04 12.37 4.20
CA GLN A 322 -15.39 13.72 3.78
C GLN A 322 -16.22 14.47 4.83
N ILE A 323 -17.20 13.82 5.43
CA ILE A 323 -18.02 14.41 6.51
C ILE A 323 -17.15 14.79 7.72
N ALA A 324 -16.23 13.92 8.11
CA ALA A 324 -15.31 14.19 9.20
C ALA A 324 -14.36 15.35 8.87
N LYS A 325 -13.83 15.42 7.64
CA LYS A 325 -13.02 16.55 7.17
C LYS A 325 -13.80 17.86 7.20
N ASP A 326 -15.04 17.86 6.73
CA ASP A 326 -15.91 19.03 6.77
C ASP A 326 -16.18 19.49 8.21
N ALA A 327 -16.46 18.56 9.11
CA ALA A 327 -16.66 18.87 10.53
C ALA A 327 -15.40 19.44 11.18
N LEU A 328 -14.22 18.90 10.87
CA LEU A 328 -12.95 19.33 11.47
C LEU A 328 -12.45 20.66 10.90
N PHE A 329 -12.53 20.83 9.59
CA PHE A 329 -11.89 21.98 8.93
C PHE A 329 -12.86 23.15 8.65
N ASN A 330 -14.14 22.87 8.40
CA ASN A 330 -15.11 23.91 8.03
C ASN A 330 -16.02 24.35 9.17
N LYS A 331 -16.43 23.43 10.07
CA LYS A 331 -17.34 23.79 11.18
C LYS A 331 -16.61 24.38 12.38
N GLY A 332 -15.37 23.97 12.64
CA GLY A 332 -14.55 24.54 13.71
C GLY A 332 -14.20 26.03 13.52
N THR A 333 -14.22 26.52 12.29
CA THR A 333 -13.98 27.95 11.98
C THR A 333 -15.24 28.83 12.07
N LYS A 334 -16.44 28.25 12.03
CA LYS A 334 -17.70 29.01 12.14
C LYS A 334 -18.14 29.28 13.58
N GLY A 335 -17.56 28.57 14.55
CA GLY A 335 -17.88 28.76 15.98
C GLY A 335 -17.24 29.99 16.66
N GLY A 336 -16.40 30.74 15.94
CA GLY A 336 -15.65 31.87 16.49
C GLY A 336 -16.20 33.28 16.18
N LYS A 337 -17.34 33.39 15.50
CA LYS A 337 -17.96 34.70 15.21
C LYS A 337 -19.42 34.77 15.63
N SER A 338 -19.64 34.84 16.92
CA SER A 338 -20.91 35.31 17.47
C SER A 338 -20.70 35.59 18.94
N ASN A 339 -20.21 36.78 19.26
CA ASN A 339 -20.59 37.60 20.40
C ASN A 339 -19.69 38.85 20.42
N SER A 340 -20.05 39.82 19.63
CA SER A 340 -19.86 41.22 19.98
C SER A 340 -21.22 41.89 19.81
N MET A 341 -22.09 41.72 20.82
CA MET A 341 -23.19 42.65 21.00
C MET A 341 -22.61 43.98 21.46
N VAL A 342 -22.76 44.93 20.60
CA VAL A 342 -22.73 46.35 20.86
C VAL A 342 -23.72 46.67 21.97
N THR A 343 -23.23 47.16 23.06
CA THR A 343 -24.02 47.99 23.99
C THR A 343 -23.51 49.39 23.81
N ASP A 344 -24.27 50.16 23.10
CA ASP A 344 -24.20 51.63 23.18
C ASP A 344 -25.08 52.16 24.28
N PRO A 345 -24.66 53.27 24.93
CA PRO A 345 -25.39 53.93 25.99
C PRO A 345 -26.59 54.75 25.54
#